data_ce1af9e21454d7690aeb124220565103
#
_entry.id   ce1af9e21454d7690aeb124220565103
#
_cell.length_a   1.000
_cell.length_b   1.000
_cell.length_c   1.000
_cell.angle_alpha   90.00
_cell.angle_beta   90.00
_cell.angle_gamma   90.00
#
_symmetry.space_group_name_H-M   'P 1'
#
loop_
_entity.id
_entity.type
_entity.pdbx_description
1 polymer ?
#
loop_
_entity_poly.entity_id
_entity_poly.type
_entity_poly.pdbx_seq_one_letter_code
_entity_poly.pdbx_strand_id
1 'polypeptide(L)'
;SRDIIRGVSGKTFDVGIIRCQALYESYYMKLLQDENLEWKELWQFSCNVLMSSGHPLASGDNLTYLDFTDYIEIVQGDIQNPSFTFEAQDASSTGGNSKKTVSIYDRGSQFELLRQLPGAYMWTSPVPYGCLTSSGLIQKTCSYPGNIHKDLLIYRSGYRFSKEEEEFLRCLSRMVSRLSD
;
A
#
# COMPACT_ATOMS: atom_id res chain seq x y z
N SER A 1 -0.23 11.10 -1.65
CA SER A 1 -0.45 11.23 -3.13
C SER A 1 -0.66 12.68 -3.57
N ARG A 2 -1.44 13.49 -2.83
CA ARG A 2 -1.72 14.89 -3.23
C ARG A 2 -0.45 15.76 -3.33
N ASP A 3 0.49 15.63 -2.40
CA ASP A 3 1.73 16.41 -2.43
C ASP A 3 2.62 16.02 -3.60
N ILE A 4 2.64 14.74 -3.99
CA ILE A 4 3.33 14.29 -5.20
C ILE A 4 2.69 14.90 -6.45
N ILE A 5 1.36 14.89 -6.55
CA ILE A 5 0.64 15.49 -7.69
C ILE A 5 0.99 16.97 -7.80
N ARG A 6 0.91 17.74 -6.70
CA ARG A 6 1.31 19.16 -6.67
C ARG A 6 2.77 19.37 -7.01
N GLY A 7 3.66 18.49 -6.53
CA GLY A 7 5.10 18.58 -6.82
C GLY A 7 5.41 18.37 -8.30
N VAL A 8 4.70 17.46 -8.98
CA VAL A 8 4.88 17.21 -10.42
C VAL A 8 4.26 18.35 -11.24
N SER A 9 3.02 18.80 -10.93
CA SER A 9 2.39 19.92 -11.64
C SER A 9 3.16 21.23 -11.44
N GLY A 10 3.66 21.47 -10.21
CA GLY A 10 4.47 22.64 -9.85
C GLY A 10 5.94 22.57 -10.26
N LYS A 11 6.39 21.52 -10.98
CA LYS A 11 7.77 21.33 -11.46
C LYS A 11 8.82 21.16 -10.35
N THR A 12 8.41 20.83 -9.13
CA THR A 12 9.33 20.45 -8.05
C THR A 12 9.89 19.04 -8.29
N PHE A 13 9.06 18.18 -8.90
CA PHE A 13 9.45 16.84 -9.33
C PHE A 13 9.21 16.69 -10.83
N ASP A 14 10.05 15.93 -11.50
CA ASP A 14 9.89 15.63 -12.92
C ASP A 14 8.84 14.54 -13.13
N VAL A 15 8.86 13.52 -12.32
CA VAL A 15 7.94 12.40 -12.31
C VAL A 15 7.51 12.07 -10.88
N GLY A 16 6.41 11.38 -10.72
CA GLY A 16 5.94 10.91 -9.43
C GLY A 16 5.31 9.53 -9.51
N ILE A 17 5.31 8.80 -8.42
CA ILE A 17 4.54 7.57 -8.28
C ILE A 17 3.51 7.79 -7.19
N ILE A 18 2.24 7.59 -7.52
CA ILE A 18 1.13 7.66 -6.57
C ILE A 18 0.43 6.32 -6.45
N ARG A 19 -0.10 6.05 -5.28
CA ARG A 19 -0.93 4.87 -5.01
C ARG A 19 -2.37 5.30 -4.74
N CYS A 20 -3.30 4.60 -5.36
CA CYS A 20 -4.73 4.76 -5.12
C CYS A 20 -5.42 3.39 -5.00
N GLN A 21 -6.53 3.33 -4.28
CA GLN A 21 -7.44 2.20 -4.39
C GLN A 21 -8.21 2.28 -5.72
N ALA A 22 -8.45 1.14 -6.36
CA ALA A 22 -9.20 1.07 -7.61
C ALA A 22 -10.60 1.68 -7.48
N LEU A 23 -11.21 1.60 -6.29
CA LEU A 23 -12.50 2.23 -5.98
C LEU A 23 -12.49 3.76 -6.20
N TYR A 24 -11.35 4.42 -5.96
CA TYR A 24 -11.19 5.87 -6.11
C TYR A 24 -10.46 6.26 -7.40
N GLU A 25 -10.29 5.35 -8.34
CA GLU A 25 -9.57 5.61 -9.58
C GLU A 25 -10.12 6.81 -10.34
N SER A 26 -11.45 6.87 -10.55
CA SER A 26 -12.09 7.99 -11.26
C SER A 26 -11.82 9.36 -10.62
N TYR A 27 -11.75 9.43 -9.30
CA TYR A 27 -11.39 10.65 -8.59
C TYR A 27 -9.95 11.07 -8.89
N TYR A 28 -8.99 10.12 -8.83
CA TYR A 28 -7.59 10.42 -9.13
C TYR A 28 -7.38 10.79 -10.59
N MET A 29 -8.05 10.10 -11.52
CA MET A 29 -7.97 10.41 -12.95
C MET A 29 -8.43 11.84 -13.23
N LYS A 30 -9.57 12.27 -12.65
CA LYS A 30 -10.04 13.64 -12.76
C LYS A 30 -9.04 14.64 -12.17
N LEU A 31 -8.50 14.37 -10.99
CA LEU A 31 -7.51 15.24 -10.34
C LEU A 31 -6.24 15.41 -11.20
N LEU A 32 -5.75 14.33 -11.82
CA LEU A 32 -4.59 14.40 -12.71
C LEU A 32 -4.91 15.21 -13.99
N GLN A 33 -6.09 15.03 -14.57
CA GLN A 33 -6.53 15.82 -15.71
C GLN A 33 -6.63 17.32 -15.39
N ASP A 34 -7.23 17.68 -14.25
CA ASP A 34 -7.37 19.07 -13.79
C ASP A 34 -5.98 19.74 -13.60
N GLU A 35 -4.96 18.97 -13.23
CA GLU A 35 -3.56 19.42 -13.07
C GLU A 35 -2.72 19.28 -14.35
N ASN A 36 -3.33 18.92 -15.49
CA ASN A 36 -2.67 18.71 -16.80
C ASN A 36 -1.52 17.69 -16.73
N LEU A 37 -1.74 16.60 -15.99
CA LEU A 37 -0.80 15.49 -15.85
C LEU A 37 -1.28 14.26 -16.65
N GLU A 38 -0.31 13.56 -17.22
CA GLU A 38 -0.49 12.25 -17.82
C GLU A 38 -0.08 11.17 -16.81
N TRP A 39 -0.59 9.95 -17.01
CA TRP A 39 -0.27 8.83 -16.15
C TRP A 39 -0.14 7.52 -16.92
N LYS A 40 0.60 6.58 -16.30
CA LYS A 40 0.72 5.20 -16.75
C LYS A 40 0.59 4.27 -15.56
N GLU A 41 -0.26 3.25 -15.65
CA GLU A 41 -0.33 2.21 -14.64
C GLU A 41 0.99 1.43 -14.63
N LEU A 42 1.61 1.36 -13.44
CA LEU A 42 2.82 0.58 -13.20
C LEU A 42 2.49 -0.81 -12.67
N TRP A 43 1.52 -0.88 -11.78
CA TRP A 43 1.17 -2.10 -11.07
C TRP A 43 -0.25 -2.04 -10.51
N GLN A 44 -0.94 -3.17 -10.59
CA GLN A 44 -2.20 -3.40 -9.87
C GLN A 44 -2.02 -4.62 -8.98
N PHE A 45 -2.45 -4.53 -7.72
CA PHE A 45 -2.27 -5.60 -6.74
C PHE A 45 -3.38 -5.57 -5.67
N SER A 46 -3.53 -6.69 -4.99
CA SER A 46 -4.27 -6.76 -3.72
C SER A 46 -3.28 -6.66 -2.56
N CYS A 47 -3.65 -5.91 -1.52
CA CYS A 47 -2.86 -5.88 -0.29
C CYS A 47 -2.92 -7.25 0.40
N ASN A 48 -1.80 -7.64 0.96
CA ASN A 48 -1.65 -8.80 1.81
C ASN A 48 -1.55 -8.38 3.28
N VAL A 49 -1.84 -9.31 4.17
CA VAL A 49 -1.52 -9.15 5.58
C VAL A 49 -0.10 -9.68 5.82
N LEU A 50 0.74 -8.85 6.42
CA LEU A 50 2.07 -9.21 6.88
C LEU A 50 2.03 -9.38 8.39
N MET A 51 2.60 -10.47 8.89
CA MET A 51 2.63 -10.82 10.32
C MET A 51 3.85 -11.68 10.64
N SER A 52 4.14 -11.86 11.93
CA SER A 52 5.12 -12.84 12.37
C SER A 52 4.68 -14.25 11.99
N SER A 53 5.64 -15.13 11.71
CA SER A 53 5.38 -16.58 11.54
C SER A 53 4.81 -17.23 12.81
N GLY A 54 4.98 -16.62 13.98
CA GLY A 54 4.38 -17.02 15.25
C GLY A 54 3.01 -16.39 15.54
N HIS A 55 2.43 -15.63 14.62
CA HIS A 55 1.12 -15.04 14.82
C HIS A 55 0.02 -16.12 14.93
N PRO A 56 -0.99 -15.98 15.81
CA PRO A 56 -2.04 -16.99 15.96
C PRO A 56 -2.78 -17.35 14.67
N LEU A 57 -2.87 -16.41 13.72
CA LEU A 57 -3.48 -16.63 12.40
C LEU A 57 -2.50 -17.07 11.32
N ALA A 58 -1.23 -17.30 11.65
CA ALA A 58 -0.19 -17.62 10.66
C ALA A 58 -0.47 -18.92 9.87
N SER A 59 -1.11 -19.90 10.50
CA SER A 59 -1.53 -21.15 9.86
C SER A 59 -2.94 -21.12 9.26
N GLY A 60 -3.69 -20.04 9.46
CA GLY A 60 -5.06 -19.90 8.96
C GLY A 60 -5.11 -19.79 7.44
N ASP A 61 -6.14 -20.39 6.84
CA ASP A 61 -6.47 -20.26 5.43
C ASP A 61 -7.75 -19.43 5.25
N ASN A 62 -7.92 -18.81 4.08
CA ASN A 62 -9.09 -18.00 3.74
C ASN A 62 -9.39 -16.86 4.74
N LEU A 63 -8.34 -16.21 5.21
CA LEU A 63 -8.45 -15.11 6.16
C LEU A 63 -9.29 -13.96 5.59
N THR A 64 -10.08 -13.35 6.47
CA THR A 64 -10.83 -12.13 6.21
C THR A 64 -10.36 -11.01 7.13
N TYR A 65 -10.67 -9.77 6.81
CA TYR A 65 -10.30 -8.63 7.67
C TYR A 65 -10.95 -8.71 9.07
N LEU A 66 -12.06 -9.43 9.22
CA LEU A 66 -12.75 -9.62 10.51
C LEU A 66 -11.93 -10.49 11.47
N ASP A 67 -11.11 -11.40 10.96
CA ASP A 67 -10.27 -12.27 11.80
C ASP A 67 -9.20 -11.46 12.55
N PHE A 68 -8.93 -10.22 12.12
CA PHE A 68 -7.89 -9.36 12.69
C PHE A 68 -8.43 -8.32 13.69
N THR A 69 -9.71 -8.30 14.00
CA THR A 69 -10.34 -7.26 14.86
C THR A 69 -9.79 -7.20 16.27
N ASP A 70 -9.35 -8.33 16.82
CA ASP A 70 -8.80 -8.40 18.18
C ASP A 70 -7.28 -8.18 18.25
N TYR A 71 -6.62 -8.09 17.10
CA TYR A 71 -5.17 -7.95 16.98
C TYR A 71 -4.72 -6.50 16.79
N ILE A 72 -3.43 -6.24 16.98
CA ILE A 72 -2.85 -4.90 16.88
C ILE A 72 -2.48 -4.62 15.42
N GLU A 73 -3.04 -3.58 14.83
CA GLU A 73 -2.62 -3.12 13.51
C GLU A 73 -1.45 -2.14 13.60
N ILE A 74 -0.36 -2.45 12.90
CA ILE A 74 0.74 -1.50 12.68
C ILE A 74 0.42 -0.69 11.44
N VAL A 75 0.31 0.62 11.58
CA VAL A 75 -0.01 1.55 10.48
C VAL A 75 1.15 2.50 10.22
N GLN A 76 1.22 2.98 8.97
CA GLN A 76 2.20 4.00 8.59
C GLN A 76 1.81 5.35 9.21
N GLY A 77 2.70 5.97 9.98
CA GLY A 77 2.39 7.15 10.79
C GLY A 77 2.21 8.45 10.01
N ASP A 78 2.73 8.56 8.79
CA ASP A 78 2.65 9.74 7.93
C ASP A 78 1.52 9.68 6.88
N ILE A 79 0.79 8.56 6.82
CA ILE A 79 -0.35 8.43 5.92
C ILE A 79 -1.59 9.02 6.57
N GLN A 80 -1.83 10.30 6.33
CA GLN A 80 -3.11 10.97 6.64
C GLN A 80 -4.21 10.63 5.63
N ASN A 81 -4.12 9.51 4.94
CA ASN A 81 -5.10 9.13 3.93
C ASN A 81 -6.08 8.10 4.49
N PRO A 82 -7.39 8.39 4.39
CA PRO A 82 -8.44 7.41 4.73
C PRO A 82 -8.38 6.13 3.88
N SER A 83 -7.54 6.09 2.84
CA SER A 83 -7.46 4.99 1.88
C SER A 83 -6.88 3.68 2.44
N PHE A 84 -6.32 3.68 3.64
CA PHE A 84 -5.82 2.47 4.30
C PHE A 84 -6.51 2.18 5.63
N THR A 85 -7.39 3.06 6.09
CA THR A 85 -8.19 2.80 7.28
C THR A 85 -9.57 2.34 6.85
N PHE A 86 -9.95 1.15 7.24
CA PHE A 86 -11.28 0.57 7.10
C PHE A 86 -12.41 1.38 7.76
N GLU A 87 -12.08 2.50 8.40
CA GLU A 87 -12.97 3.27 9.25
C GLU A 87 -14.05 4.09 8.53
N ALA A 88 -14.04 4.17 7.20
CA ALA A 88 -14.89 5.14 6.53
C ALA A 88 -16.33 4.68 6.26
N GLN A 89 -16.69 3.41 6.44
CA GLN A 89 -18.04 2.97 6.08
C GLN A 89 -18.88 2.33 7.20
N ASP A 90 -18.31 1.90 8.30
CA ASP A 90 -19.06 1.24 9.38
C ASP A 90 -19.05 1.96 10.75
N ALA A 91 -18.58 3.18 10.84
CA ALA A 91 -18.60 3.96 12.09
C ALA A 91 -20.01 4.32 12.59
N SER A 92 -21.08 3.94 11.88
CA SER A 92 -22.47 4.25 12.25
C SER A 92 -23.28 3.06 12.78
N SER A 93 -22.72 1.86 12.80
CA SER A 93 -23.48 0.71 13.28
C SER A 93 -22.63 -0.26 14.11
N THR A 94 -22.86 -0.25 15.36
CA THR A 94 -22.53 -1.21 16.41
C THR A 94 -21.33 -0.85 17.30
N GLY A 95 -21.67 -0.54 18.51
CA GLY A 95 -20.82 -0.26 19.66
C GLY A 95 -19.55 -1.09 19.79
N GLY A 96 -18.43 -0.39 19.89
CA GLY A 96 -17.51 -0.66 20.93
C GLY A 96 -16.39 -1.64 20.77
N ASN A 97 -15.60 -1.69 19.71
CA ASN A 97 -14.20 -2.03 19.94
C ASN A 97 -13.32 -1.05 19.15
N SER A 98 -12.71 -0.10 19.86
CA SER A 98 -11.69 0.76 19.28
C SER A 98 -10.56 -0.13 18.77
N LYS A 99 -10.35 -0.17 17.46
CA LYS A 99 -9.28 -0.94 16.81
C LYS A 99 -7.94 -0.54 17.42
N LYS A 100 -7.18 -1.51 17.91
CA LYS A 100 -5.86 -1.27 18.49
C LYS A 100 -4.88 -0.98 17.37
N THR A 101 -4.33 0.23 17.29
CA THR A 101 -3.36 0.63 16.28
C THR A 101 -2.08 1.17 16.88
N VAL A 102 -0.96 0.90 16.23
CA VAL A 102 0.35 1.48 16.54
C VAL A 102 0.88 2.15 15.29
N SER A 103 1.08 3.47 15.34
CA SER A 103 1.59 4.26 14.22
C SER A 103 3.11 4.32 14.25
N ILE A 104 3.77 3.88 13.18
CA ILE A 104 5.23 3.89 13.03
C ILE A 104 5.58 4.49 11.67
N TYR A 105 6.54 5.42 11.67
CA TYR A 105 6.92 6.18 10.46
C TYR A 105 7.93 5.46 9.58
N ASP A 106 8.74 4.59 10.14
CA ASP A 106 9.85 3.91 9.47
C ASP A 106 9.54 2.42 9.24
N ARG A 107 9.77 1.96 8.01
CA ARG A 107 9.46 0.60 7.57
C ARG A 107 10.29 -0.47 8.31
N GLY A 108 11.55 -0.18 8.61
CA GLY A 108 12.42 -1.10 9.35
C GLY A 108 11.87 -1.37 10.74
N SER A 109 11.48 -0.32 11.45
CA SER A 109 10.86 -0.42 12.79
C SER A 109 9.50 -1.13 12.75
N GLN A 110 8.71 -0.96 11.69
CA GLN A 110 7.46 -1.72 11.50
C GLN A 110 7.73 -3.23 11.42
N PHE A 111 8.72 -3.64 10.64
CA PHE A 111 9.07 -5.04 10.48
C PHE A 111 9.67 -5.62 11.77
N GLU A 112 10.47 -4.83 12.49
CA GLU A 112 11.01 -5.26 13.78
C GLU A 112 9.89 -5.46 14.81
N LEU A 113 8.94 -4.52 14.89
CA LEU A 113 7.81 -4.63 15.82
C LEU A 113 6.93 -5.84 15.49
N LEU A 114 6.67 -6.14 14.20
CA LEU A 114 5.95 -7.35 13.79
C LEU A 114 6.63 -8.64 14.29
N ARG A 115 7.97 -8.68 14.27
CA ARG A 115 8.72 -9.85 14.79
C ARG A 115 8.58 -10.00 16.29
N GLN A 116 8.55 -8.89 17.02
CA GLN A 116 8.56 -8.85 18.47
C GLN A 116 7.16 -8.99 19.10
N LEU A 117 6.11 -8.66 18.36
CA LEU A 117 4.71 -8.71 18.79
C LEU A 117 3.93 -9.78 18.03
N PRO A 118 3.84 -11.02 18.55
CA PRO A 118 3.13 -12.11 17.87
C PRO A 118 1.65 -11.83 17.55
N GLY A 119 1.03 -10.90 18.26
CA GLY A 119 -0.36 -10.48 18.02
C GLY A 119 -0.48 -9.21 17.17
N ALA A 120 0.55 -8.84 16.39
CA ALA A 120 0.52 -7.68 15.53
C ALA A 120 0.52 -8.06 14.05
N TYR A 121 -0.14 -7.25 13.24
CA TYR A 121 -0.19 -7.39 11.79
C TYR A 121 -0.13 -6.03 11.10
N MET A 122 0.14 -6.02 9.80
CA MET A 122 0.01 -4.83 8.97
C MET A 122 -0.47 -5.18 7.56
N TRP A 123 -1.16 -4.23 6.94
CA TRP A 123 -1.48 -4.30 5.51
C TRP A 123 -0.31 -3.81 4.68
N THR A 124 0.02 -4.55 3.64
CA THR A 124 1.13 -4.18 2.74
C THR A 124 0.84 -4.61 1.31
N SER A 125 1.45 -3.93 0.33
CA SER A 125 1.59 -4.49 -1.01
C SER A 125 2.35 -5.83 -0.93
N PRO A 126 2.22 -6.73 -1.92
CA PRO A 126 3.02 -7.94 -1.96
C PRO A 126 4.50 -7.65 -1.71
N VAL A 127 5.09 -8.40 -0.79
CA VAL A 127 6.51 -8.31 -0.41
C VAL A 127 7.26 -9.44 -1.11
N PRO A 128 8.43 -9.18 -1.73
CA PRO A 128 9.22 -10.23 -2.35
C PRO A 128 9.54 -11.35 -1.36
N TYR A 129 9.38 -12.59 -1.78
CA TYR A 129 9.60 -13.78 -0.94
C TYR A 129 10.98 -13.78 -0.27
N GLY A 130 12.01 -13.36 -1.01
CA GLY A 130 13.37 -13.27 -0.46
C GLY A 130 13.53 -12.29 0.72
N CYS A 131 12.65 -11.29 0.83
CA CYS A 131 12.64 -10.38 1.98
C CYS A 131 11.96 -10.98 3.22
N LEU A 132 11.11 -11.99 3.02
CA LEU A 132 10.35 -12.64 4.10
C LEU A 132 11.10 -13.81 4.72
N THR A 133 11.79 -14.63 3.91
CA THR A 133 12.42 -15.89 4.35
C THR A 133 13.45 -15.71 5.46
N SER A 134 14.19 -14.60 5.49
CA SER A 134 15.20 -14.31 6.52
C SER A 134 14.66 -13.48 7.68
N SER A 135 13.42 -13.02 7.59
CA SER A 135 12.89 -12.06 8.56
C SER A 135 11.99 -12.66 9.64
N GLY A 136 11.62 -13.94 9.55
CA GLY A 136 10.61 -14.55 10.43
C GLY A 136 9.21 -13.98 10.25
N LEU A 137 8.98 -13.28 9.13
CA LEU A 137 7.69 -12.74 8.75
C LEU A 137 7.06 -13.58 7.62
N ILE A 138 5.75 -13.61 7.59
CA ILE A 138 4.97 -14.24 6.53
C ILE A 138 3.93 -13.26 6.01
N GLN A 139 3.57 -13.40 4.74
CA GLN A 139 2.43 -12.68 4.18
C GLN A 139 1.33 -13.67 3.79
N LYS A 140 0.09 -13.26 3.98
CA LYS A 140 -1.10 -14.01 3.62
C LYS A 140 -2.05 -13.14 2.80
N THR A 141 -2.70 -13.74 1.82
CA THR A 141 -3.83 -13.09 1.16
C THR A 141 -4.99 -12.98 2.15
N CYS A 142 -5.72 -11.89 2.04
CA CYS A 142 -6.86 -11.65 2.91
C CYS A 142 -7.97 -10.99 2.10
N SER A 143 -9.18 -11.52 2.23
CA SER A 143 -10.33 -10.98 1.52
C SER A 143 -10.93 -9.80 2.27
N TYR A 144 -11.01 -8.63 1.59
CA TYR A 144 -11.80 -7.51 2.06
C TYR A 144 -12.28 -6.62 0.89
N PRO A 145 -13.40 -5.89 1.05
CA PRO A 145 -13.90 -5.00 0.03
C PRO A 145 -12.90 -3.89 -0.31
N GLY A 146 -12.69 -3.61 -1.59
CA GLY A 146 -11.80 -2.55 -2.03
C GLY A 146 -10.30 -2.85 -1.94
N ASN A 147 -9.91 -4.11 -1.79
CA ASN A 147 -8.50 -4.55 -1.66
C ASN A 147 -7.65 -4.38 -2.93
N ILE A 148 -8.17 -3.81 -3.99
CA ILE A 148 -7.41 -3.60 -5.21
C ILE A 148 -6.79 -2.22 -5.20
N HIS A 149 -5.49 -2.15 -5.34
CA HIS A 149 -4.69 -0.94 -5.39
C HIS A 149 -3.94 -0.83 -6.70
N LYS A 150 -3.68 0.40 -7.13
CA LYS A 150 -2.90 0.72 -8.32
C LYS A 150 -1.79 1.68 -7.97
N ASP A 151 -0.60 1.41 -8.50
CA ASP A 151 0.50 2.36 -8.53
C ASP A 151 0.56 2.99 -9.92
N LEU A 152 0.52 4.31 -9.97
CA LEU A 152 0.49 5.11 -11.18
C LEU A 152 1.74 5.98 -11.25
N LEU A 153 2.49 5.87 -12.35
CA LEU A 153 3.47 6.87 -12.73
C LEU A 153 2.71 8.10 -13.24
N ILE A 154 3.07 9.26 -12.74
CA ILE A 154 2.49 10.53 -13.16
C ILE A 154 3.58 11.49 -13.65
N TYR A 155 3.30 12.25 -14.69
CA TYR A 155 4.22 13.21 -15.29
C TYR A 155 3.44 14.31 -16.04
N ARG A 156 4.10 15.43 -16.33
CA ARG A 156 3.47 16.53 -17.07
C ARG A 156 3.17 16.13 -18.53
N SER A 157 2.11 16.64 -19.07
CA SER A 157 1.79 16.43 -20.48
C SER A 157 2.94 16.89 -21.38
N GLY A 158 3.30 16.05 -22.35
CA GLY A 158 4.43 16.26 -23.24
C GLY A 158 5.80 16.08 -22.62
N TYR A 159 5.90 15.56 -21.39
CA TYR A 159 7.19 15.26 -20.75
C TYR A 159 7.98 14.21 -21.52
N ARG A 160 9.27 14.45 -21.72
CA ARG A 160 10.17 13.49 -22.36
C ARG A 160 11.09 12.89 -21.31
N PHE A 161 11.00 11.59 -21.13
CA PHE A 161 11.84 10.85 -20.19
C PHE A 161 13.31 10.88 -20.63
N SER A 162 14.20 11.06 -19.67
CA SER A 162 15.62 10.85 -19.85
C SER A 162 15.97 9.37 -19.98
N LYS A 163 17.18 9.05 -20.42
CA LYS A 163 17.65 7.65 -20.52
C LYS A 163 17.68 6.98 -19.14
N GLU A 164 18.04 7.71 -18.11
CA GLU A 164 18.10 7.26 -16.72
C GLU A 164 16.71 6.94 -16.18
N GLU A 165 15.72 7.80 -16.47
CA GLU A 165 14.32 7.57 -16.09
C GLU A 165 13.73 6.36 -16.83
N GLU A 166 14.01 6.21 -18.11
CA GLU A 166 13.58 5.02 -18.89
C GLU A 166 14.19 3.73 -18.33
N GLU A 167 15.47 3.76 -17.91
CA GLU A 167 16.12 2.60 -17.29
C GLU A 167 15.52 2.29 -15.92
N PHE A 168 15.26 3.33 -15.11
CA PHE A 168 14.55 3.17 -13.84
C PHE A 168 13.19 2.51 -14.04
N LEU A 169 12.38 2.97 -15.00
CA LEU A 169 11.07 2.40 -15.28
C LEU A 169 11.16 0.95 -15.79
N ARG A 170 12.18 0.62 -16.59
CA ARG A 170 12.44 -0.77 -17.01
C ARG A 170 12.79 -1.68 -15.82
N CYS A 171 13.64 -1.20 -14.92
CA CYS A 171 13.99 -1.93 -13.70
C CYS A 171 12.76 -2.15 -12.81
N LEU A 172 11.95 -1.11 -12.60
CA LEU A 172 10.73 -1.17 -11.81
C LEU A 172 9.74 -2.18 -12.41
N SER A 173 9.52 -2.16 -13.73
CA SER A 173 8.63 -3.13 -14.41
C SER A 173 9.10 -4.58 -14.23
N ARG A 174 10.42 -4.84 -14.29
CA ARG A 174 10.96 -6.18 -14.02
C ARG A 174 10.77 -6.63 -12.57
N MET A 175 10.85 -5.70 -11.62
CA MET A 175 10.61 -6.01 -10.21
C MET A 175 9.13 -6.35 -9.97
N VAL A 176 8.24 -5.56 -10.54
CA VAL A 176 6.79 -5.77 -10.43
C VAL A 176 6.37 -7.11 -11.03
N SER A 177 6.87 -7.47 -12.23
CA SER A 177 6.52 -8.76 -12.83
C SER A 177 6.89 -9.97 -11.96
N ARG A 178 7.98 -9.88 -11.19
CA ARG A 178 8.40 -10.93 -10.25
C ARG A 178 7.53 -11.02 -8.98
N LEU A 179 6.69 -10.03 -8.72
CA LEU A 179 5.77 -10.02 -7.58
C LEU A 179 4.39 -10.55 -7.97
N SER A 180 4.12 -10.65 -9.27
CA SER A 180 2.84 -11.10 -9.83
C SER A 180 2.84 -12.61 -10.14
N ASP A 181 4.02 -13.24 -10.12
CA ASP A 181 4.23 -14.69 -10.23
C ASP A 181 4.23 -15.34 -8.81
#